data_0011850bec277cec532e1b1f04113930
#
_entry.id   0011850bec277cec532e1b1f04113930
#
_cell.length_a   1.000
_cell.length_b   1.000
_cell.length_c   1.000
_cell.angle_alpha   90.00
_cell.angle_beta   90.00
_cell.angle_gamma   90.00
#
_symmetry.space_group_name_H-M   'P 1'
#
loop_
_entity.id
_entity.type
_entity.pdbx_description
1 polymer ?
#
loop_
_entity_poly.entity_id
_entity_poly.type
_entity_poly.pdbx_seq_one_letter_code
_entity_poly.pdbx_strand_id
1 'polypeptide(L)'
;MATQADPARLDPVALRRLHDSGEGPRLLDVRTPGEFRTAHIPGSYNVPLDTLREHRAELRHHLDDEAVLICRSGARAAQAEQALAEAGLPNLRVLDGGVMAWEAAGGALTRGQERWDLERQVRLIAGGLVTATGIAGIFLPGLHLIGTAVGAGLTFAALTNTCAMGMLLSKLPYNRGPRTDLDTIVAALRGTP
;
A
#
# COMPACT_ATOMS: atom_id res chain seq x y z
N MET A 1 18.80 -24.28 -19.83
CA MET A 1 19.32 -23.97 -18.49
C MET A 1 18.09 -23.85 -17.58
N ALA A 2 17.86 -24.85 -16.75
CA ALA A 2 16.78 -24.75 -15.75
C ALA A 2 17.23 -23.73 -14.69
N THR A 3 16.50 -22.63 -14.58
CA THR A 3 16.69 -21.66 -13.50
C THR A 3 16.39 -22.39 -12.21
N GLN A 4 17.44 -22.62 -11.39
CA GLN A 4 17.30 -23.19 -10.05
C GLN A 4 16.37 -22.25 -9.27
N ALA A 5 15.21 -22.76 -8.86
CA ALA A 5 14.25 -21.96 -8.09
C ALA A 5 14.94 -21.55 -6.78
N ASP A 6 15.00 -20.27 -6.50
CA ASP A 6 15.46 -19.74 -5.23
C ASP A 6 14.51 -20.25 -4.13
N PRO A 7 14.98 -21.02 -3.12
CA PRO A 7 14.11 -21.57 -2.09
C PRO A 7 13.35 -20.52 -1.29
N ALA A 8 13.82 -19.27 -1.29
CA ALA A 8 13.15 -18.15 -0.68
C ALA A 8 11.97 -17.60 -1.52
N ARG A 9 11.80 -18.04 -2.79
CA ARG A 9 10.74 -17.57 -3.68
C ARG A 9 9.69 -18.65 -3.89
N LEU A 10 8.43 -18.25 -3.74
CA LEU A 10 7.28 -19.13 -3.97
C LEU A 10 6.59 -18.74 -5.28
N ASP A 11 6.44 -19.72 -6.17
CA ASP A 11 5.72 -19.56 -7.42
C ASP A 11 4.22 -19.28 -7.18
N PRO A 12 3.59 -18.31 -7.90
CA PRO A 12 2.18 -17.97 -7.74
C PRO A 12 1.21 -19.14 -7.97
N VAL A 13 1.52 -20.05 -8.90
CA VAL A 13 0.68 -21.23 -9.16
C VAL A 13 0.76 -22.21 -8.01
N ALA A 14 1.95 -22.40 -7.44
CA ALA A 14 2.15 -23.24 -6.27
C ALA A 14 1.43 -22.67 -5.05
N LEU A 15 1.56 -21.36 -4.79
CA LEU A 15 0.82 -20.69 -3.71
C LEU A 15 -0.69 -20.83 -3.89
N ARG A 16 -1.20 -20.68 -5.12
CA ARG A 16 -2.65 -20.81 -5.38
C ARG A 16 -3.15 -22.22 -5.01
N ARG A 17 -2.43 -23.26 -5.37
CA ARG A 17 -2.81 -24.63 -5.00
C ARG A 17 -2.88 -24.82 -3.48
N LEU A 18 -1.92 -24.29 -2.74
CA LEU A 18 -1.91 -24.33 -1.27
C LEU A 18 -3.04 -23.50 -0.67
N HIS A 19 -3.32 -22.35 -1.23
CA HIS A 19 -4.43 -21.49 -0.79
C HIS A 19 -5.79 -22.16 -1.03
N ASP A 20 -6.00 -22.77 -2.22
CA ASP A 20 -7.24 -23.42 -2.58
C ASP A 20 -7.51 -24.71 -1.76
N SER A 21 -6.46 -25.38 -1.25
CA SER A 21 -6.58 -26.52 -0.35
C SER A 21 -6.93 -26.15 1.11
N GLY A 22 -6.84 -24.87 1.47
CA GLY A 22 -7.05 -24.40 2.84
C GLY A 22 -5.88 -24.68 3.80
N GLU A 23 -4.79 -25.27 3.32
CA GLU A 23 -3.57 -25.58 4.08
C GLU A 23 -2.42 -24.59 3.75
N GLY A 24 -2.78 -23.42 3.23
CA GLY A 24 -1.82 -22.42 2.80
C GLY A 24 -1.06 -21.75 3.96
N PRO A 25 0.17 -21.29 3.71
CA PRO A 25 0.94 -20.53 4.67
C PRO A 25 0.26 -19.19 4.96
N ARG A 26 0.63 -18.56 6.07
CA ARG A 26 0.16 -17.21 6.40
C ARG A 26 0.65 -16.18 5.36
N LEU A 27 -0.25 -15.35 4.86
CA LEU A 27 0.04 -14.37 3.81
C LEU A 27 0.18 -12.97 4.40
N LEU A 28 1.34 -12.34 4.24
CA LEU A 28 1.66 -11.01 4.76
C LEU A 28 1.86 -10.01 3.61
N ASP A 29 0.91 -9.13 3.41
CA ASP A 29 1.00 -8.09 2.39
C ASP A 29 1.71 -6.85 2.95
N VAL A 30 2.91 -6.58 2.44
CA VAL A 30 3.77 -5.47 2.87
C VAL A 30 3.55 -4.18 2.08
N ARG A 31 2.46 -4.09 1.33
CA ARG A 31 2.05 -2.87 0.64
C ARG A 31 1.41 -1.87 1.59
N THR A 32 1.19 -0.67 1.07
CA THR A 32 0.47 0.35 1.83
C THR A 32 -0.97 -0.08 2.13
N PRO A 33 -1.60 0.42 3.21
CA PRO A 33 -3.00 0.12 3.51
C PRO A 33 -3.97 0.52 2.40
N GLY A 34 -3.61 1.54 1.60
CA GLY A 34 -4.39 1.96 0.43
C GLY A 34 -4.38 0.91 -0.67
N GLU A 35 -3.19 0.41 -1.04
CA GLU A 35 -3.04 -0.66 -2.03
C GLU A 35 -3.76 -1.94 -1.58
N PHE A 36 -3.60 -2.32 -0.32
CA PHE A 36 -4.25 -3.50 0.26
C PHE A 36 -5.78 -3.41 0.20
N ARG A 37 -6.36 -2.27 0.60
CA ARG A 37 -7.81 -2.07 0.53
C ARG A 37 -8.36 -2.09 -0.90
N THR A 38 -7.58 -1.64 -1.87
CA THR A 38 -8.01 -1.65 -3.28
C THR A 38 -8.13 -3.07 -3.82
N ALA A 39 -7.12 -3.90 -3.59
CA ALA A 39 -7.15 -5.30 -3.96
C ALA A 39 -6.09 -6.08 -3.19
N HIS A 40 -6.43 -7.22 -2.60
CA HIS A 40 -5.51 -8.10 -1.88
C HIS A 40 -5.88 -9.57 -2.05
N ILE A 41 -4.94 -10.46 -1.77
CA ILE A 41 -5.19 -11.91 -1.78
C ILE A 41 -6.09 -12.24 -0.57
N PRO A 42 -7.19 -13.00 -0.75
CA PRO A 42 -8.07 -13.38 0.36
C PRO A 42 -7.28 -14.04 1.51
N GLY A 43 -7.62 -13.72 2.75
CA GLY A 43 -6.94 -14.25 3.92
C GLY A 43 -5.54 -13.66 4.21
N SER A 44 -5.08 -12.69 3.43
CA SER A 44 -3.80 -12.00 3.71
C SER A 44 -3.96 -10.88 4.74
N TYR A 45 -2.90 -10.65 5.52
CA TYR A 45 -2.79 -9.60 6.53
C TYR A 45 -1.94 -8.44 6.00
N ASN A 46 -2.38 -7.21 6.20
CA ASN A 46 -1.58 -6.05 5.80
C ASN A 46 -0.62 -5.63 6.91
N VAL A 47 0.67 -5.73 6.64
CA VAL A 47 1.77 -5.27 7.48
C VAL A 47 2.68 -4.40 6.64
N PRO A 48 2.43 -3.08 6.55
CA PRO A 48 3.23 -2.19 5.70
C PRO A 48 4.73 -2.30 5.98
N LEU A 49 5.54 -2.25 4.91
CA LEU A 49 6.99 -2.44 5.00
C LEU A 49 7.67 -1.54 6.03
N ASP A 50 7.25 -0.27 6.14
CA ASP A 50 7.83 0.68 7.09
C ASP A 50 7.50 0.27 8.53
N THR A 51 6.26 -0.09 8.81
CA THR A 51 5.83 -0.62 10.12
C THR A 51 6.54 -1.94 10.45
N LEU A 52 6.69 -2.83 9.47
CA LEU A 52 7.41 -4.09 9.65
C LEU A 52 8.87 -3.86 10.03
N ARG A 53 9.55 -2.93 9.36
CA ARG A 53 10.94 -2.58 9.66
C ARG A 53 11.12 -1.96 11.05
N GLU A 54 10.22 -1.06 11.41
CA GLU A 54 10.24 -0.36 12.70
C GLU A 54 10.02 -1.35 13.87
N HIS A 55 9.09 -2.29 13.71
CA HIS A 55 8.67 -3.22 14.76
C HIS A 55 9.09 -4.67 14.53
N ARG A 56 10.13 -4.92 13.70
CA ARG A 56 10.56 -6.27 13.32
C ARG A 56 10.85 -7.22 14.50
N ALA A 57 11.41 -6.68 15.58
CA ALA A 57 11.74 -7.46 16.77
C ALA A 57 10.50 -7.97 17.52
N GLU A 58 9.43 -7.18 17.51
CA GLU A 58 8.16 -7.53 18.16
C GLU A 58 7.32 -8.45 17.28
N LEU A 59 7.20 -8.11 15.99
CA LEU A 59 6.47 -8.90 15.00
C LEU A 59 7.02 -10.32 14.86
N ARG A 60 8.33 -10.52 15.04
CA ARG A 60 8.96 -11.83 15.06
C ARG A 60 8.28 -12.83 16.00
N HIS A 61 7.79 -12.39 17.16
CA HIS A 61 7.14 -13.26 18.13
C HIS A 61 5.71 -13.68 17.75
N HIS A 62 5.18 -13.09 16.67
CA HIS A 62 3.82 -13.32 16.19
C HIS A 62 3.77 -13.88 14.76
N LEU A 63 4.94 -14.09 14.15
CA LEU A 63 5.09 -14.66 12.82
C LEU A 63 5.61 -16.09 12.93
N ASP A 64 4.95 -16.99 12.21
CA ASP A 64 5.41 -18.36 12.06
C ASP A 64 6.45 -18.43 10.93
N ASP A 65 7.33 -19.42 10.98
CA ASP A 65 8.39 -19.62 9.98
C ASP A 65 7.87 -19.89 8.55
N GLU A 66 6.59 -20.21 8.39
CA GLU A 66 5.96 -20.51 7.11
C GLU A 66 5.13 -19.35 6.54
N ALA A 67 5.45 -18.12 6.84
CA ALA A 67 4.75 -16.99 6.24
C ALA A 67 5.30 -16.63 4.85
N VAL A 68 4.39 -16.16 3.97
CA VAL A 68 4.72 -15.67 2.63
C VAL A 68 4.52 -14.17 2.56
N LEU A 69 5.58 -13.47 2.21
CA LEU A 69 5.60 -12.02 2.05
C LEU A 69 5.14 -11.65 0.65
N ILE A 70 4.19 -10.71 0.58
CA ILE A 70 3.53 -10.29 -0.65
C ILE A 70 3.69 -8.79 -0.83
N CYS A 71 4.04 -8.36 -2.04
CA CYS A 71 3.88 -6.97 -2.45
C CYS A 71 3.36 -6.90 -3.90
N ARG A 72 3.49 -5.77 -4.56
CA ARG A 72 3.00 -5.63 -5.94
C ARG A 72 3.75 -6.53 -6.93
N SER A 73 5.10 -6.54 -6.89
CA SER A 73 5.98 -7.19 -7.87
C SER A 73 7.11 -8.04 -7.26
N GLY A 74 7.14 -8.22 -5.94
CA GLY A 74 8.20 -8.96 -5.22
C GLY A 74 9.30 -8.08 -4.59
N ALA A 75 9.58 -6.88 -5.09
CA ALA A 75 10.71 -6.07 -4.64
C ALA A 75 10.62 -5.61 -3.16
N ARG A 76 9.47 -5.10 -2.71
CA ARG A 76 9.25 -4.71 -1.29
C ARG A 76 9.21 -5.93 -0.38
N ALA A 77 8.67 -7.04 -0.87
CA ALA A 77 8.61 -8.29 -0.12
C ALA A 77 10.01 -8.87 0.15
N ALA A 78 10.93 -8.78 -0.81
CA ALA A 78 12.34 -9.15 -0.61
C ALA A 78 13.04 -8.26 0.43
N GLN A 79 12.72 -6.97 0.47
CA GLN A 79 13.24 -6.07 1.52
C GLN A 79 12.68 -6.40 2.90
N ALA A 80 11.41 -6.82 2.97
CA ALA A 80 10.79 -7.25 4.23
C ALA A 80 11.39 -8.58 4.71
N GLU A 81 11.62 -9.52 3.81
CA GLU A 81 12.28 -10.80 4.09
C GLU A 81 13.65 -10.57 4.71
N GLN A 82 14.49 -9.74 4.08
CA GLN A 82 15.81 -9.39 4.61
C GLN A 82 15.72 -8.77 6.01
N ALA A 83 14.80 -7.84 6.24
CA ALA A 83 14.64 -7.19 7.55
C ALA A 83 14.21 -8.17 8.64
N LEU A 84 13.38 -9.16 8.31
CA LEU A 84 12.94 -10.20 9.24
C LEU A 84 14.01 -11.29 9.44
N ALA A 85 14.77 -11.62 8.42
CA ALA A 85 15.93 -12.53 8.52
C ALA A 85 16.98 -11.96 9.51
N GLU A 86 17.27 -10.65 9.42
CA GLU A 86 18.14 -9.95 10.38
C GLU A 86 17.59 -9.97 11.81
N ALA A 87 16.27 -10.03 11.96
CA ALA A 87 15.61 -10.18 13.26
C ALA A 87 15.51 -11.62 13.78
N GLY A 88 16.01 -12.61 13.01
CA GLY A 88 16.04 -14.03 13.39
C GLY A 88 14.88 -14.86 12.86
N LEU A 89 14.25 -14.47 11.75
CA LEU A 89 13.27 -15.24 10.98
C LEU A 89 13.80 -15.47 9.53
N PRO A 90 14.73 -16.41 9.33
CA PRO A 90 15.41 -16.55 8.04
C PRO A 90 14.61 -17.34 6.99
N ASN A 91 13.51 -18.04 7.36
CA ASN A 91 12.84 -19.02 6.51
C ASN A 91 11.54 -18.52 5.88
N LEU A 92 11.35 -17.21 5.80
CA LEU A 92 10.20 -16.62 5.14
C LEU A 92 10.32 -16.70 3.62
N ARG A 93 9.18 -16.89 2.95
CA ARG A 93 9.13 -16.92 1.49
C ARG A 93 8.59 -15.64 0.91
N VAL A 94 9.00 -15.32 -0.31
CA VAL A 94 8.52 -14.18 -1.08
C VAL A 94 7.69 -14.69 -2.25
N LEU A 95 6.47 -14.16 -2.43
CA LEU A 95 5.66 -14.45 -3.61
C LEU A 95 6.33 -13.84 -4.85
N ASP A 96 6.76 -14.70 -5.76
CA ASP A 96 7.43 -14.26 -6.99
C ASP A 96 6.46 -13.47 -7.87
N GLY A 97 6.91 -12.31 -8.36
CA GLY A 97 6.06 -11.38 -9.12
C GLY A 97 4.90 -10.75 -8.33
N GLY A 98 4.73 -11.08 -7.05
CA GLY A 98 3.76 -10.48 -6.14
C GLY A 98 2.29 -10.65 -6.57
N VAL A 99 1.44 -9.69 -6.14
CA VAL A 99 -0.01 -9.71 -6.46
C VAL A 99 -0.26 -9.69 -7.97
N MET A 100 0.60 -9.06 -8.77
CA MET A 100 0.46 -9.03 -10.23
C MET A 100 0.58 -10.43 -10.84
N ALA A 101 1.57 -11.20 -10.41
CA ALA A 101 1.76 -12.57 -10.89
C ALA A 101 0.70 -13.53 -10.34
N TRP A 102 0.25 -13.32 -9.11
CA TRP A 102 -0.89 -14.05 -8.54
C TRP A 102 -2.16 -13.87 -9.39
N GLU A 103 -2.51 -12.65 -9.73
CA GLU A 103 -3.66 -12.34 -10.57
C GLU A 103 -3.50 -12.92 -11.98
N ALA A 104 -2.31 -12.81 -12.59
CA ALA A 104 -2.00 -13.41 -13.90
C ALA A 104 -2.09 -14.94 -13.88
N ALA A 105 -1.79 -15.58 -12.75
CA ALA A 105 -1.96 -17.02 -12.54
C ALA A 105 -3.42 -17.42 -12.28
N GLY A 106 -4.38 -16.48 -12.34
CA GLY A 106 -5.81 -16.71 -12.11
C GLY A 106 -6.18 -16.80 -10.62
N GLY A 107 -5.35 -16.30 -9.72
CA GLY A 107 -5.65 -16.20 -8.30
C GLY A 107 -6.72 -15.14 -8.01
N ALA A 108 -7.66 -15.46 -7.12
CA ALA A 108 -8.72 -14.53 -6.73
C ALA A 108 -8.16 -13.36 -5.92
N LEU A 109 -8.76 -12.18 -6.07
CA LEU A 109 -8.47 -10.99 -5.27
C LEU A 109 -9.75 -10.49 -4.60
N THR A 110 -9.68 -10.23 -3.30
CA THR A 110 -10.67 -9.41 -2.61
C THR A 110 -10.47 -7.96 -3.05
N ARG A 111 -11.47 -7.40 -3.73
CA ARG A 111 -11.44 -6.02 -4.21
C ARG A 111 -12.31 -5.15 -3.34
N GLY A 112 -11.72 -4.06 -2.82
CA GLY A 112 -12.45 -3.03 -2.11
C GLY A 112 -12.84 -1.87 -3.00
N GLN A 113 -13.43 -0.83 -2.40
CA GLN A 113 -13.70 0.41 -3.12
C GLN A 113 -12.39 1.14 -3.42
N GLU A 114 -12.12 1.35 -4.69
CA GLU A 114 -10.99 2.17 -5.15
C GLU A 114 -11.25 3.63 -4.72
N ARG A 115 -10.43 4.12 -3.82
CA ARG A 115 -10.46 5.53 -3.43
C ARG A 115 -9.48 6.31 -4.28
N TRP A 116 -9.87 7.49 -4.67
CA TRP A 116 -8.98 8.38 -5.41
C TRP A 116 -7.75 8.72 -4.56
N ASP A 117 -6.58 8.60 -5.15
CA ASP A 117 -5.34 9.04 -4.53
C ASP A 117 -5.43 10.50 -4.11
N LEU A 118 -4.83 10.82 -2.96
CA LEU A 118 -4.83 12.18 -2.43
C LEU A 118 -4.29 13.17 -3.47
N GLU A 119 -3.28 12.78 -4.22
CA GLU A 119 -2.70 13.58 -5.29
C GLU A 119 -3.72 13.89 -6.40
N ARG A 120 -4.54 12.92 -6.81
CA ARG A 120 -5.61 13.11 -7.78
C ARG A 120 -6.68 14.06 -7.27
N GLN A 121 -7.03 13.97 -5.98
CA GLN A 121 -7.96 14.87 -5.33
C GLN A 121 -7.43 16.31 -5.29
N VAL A 122 -6.16 16.49 -4.91
CA VAL A 122 -5.47 17.80 -4.90
C VAL A 122 -5.47 18.41 -6.30
N ARG A 123 -5.10 17.66 -7.33
CA ARG A 123 -5.09 18.13 -8.72
C ARG A 123 -6.48 18.56 -9.20
N LEU A 124 -7.51 17.78 -8.87
CA LEU A 124 -8.88 18.12 -9.25
C LEU A 124 -9.35 19.41 -8.57
N ILE A 125 -9.16 19.53 -7.25
CA ILE A 125 -9.61 20.70 -6.49
C ILE A 125 -8.83 21.95 -6.92
N ALA A 126 -7.51 21.87 -6.97
CA ALA A 126 -6.68 23.01 -7.34
C ALA A 126 -6.89 23.43 -8.80
N GLY A 127 -6.88 22.47 -9.72
CA GLY A 127 -7.14 22.71 -11.15
C GLY A 127 -8.55 23.24 -11.40
N GLY A 128 -9.55 22.66 -10.75
CA GLY A 128 -10.94 23.12 -10.83
C GLY A 128 -11.11 24.56 -10.33
N LEU A 129 -10.47 24.90 -9.20
CA LEU A 129 -10.53 26.26 -8.66
C LEU A 129 -9.85 27.30 -9.57
N VAL A 130 -8.67 26.97 -10.10
CA VAL A 130 -7.97 27.85 -11.07
C VAL A 130 -8.80 28.04 -12.33
N THR A 131 -9.37 26.96 -12.87
CA THR A 131 -10.21 27.04 -14.08
C THR A 131 -11.48 27.85 -13.83
N ALA A 132 -12.20 27.58 -12.73
CA ALA A 132 -13.43 28.26 -12.40
C ALA A 132 -13.20 29.77 -12.16
N THR A 133 -12.15 30.15 -11.42
CA THR A 133 -11.83 31.56 -11.15
C THR A 133 -11.28 32.26 -12.39
N GLY A 134 -10.58 31.53 -13.30
CA GLY A 134 -10.15 32.07 -14.60
C GLY A 134 -11.34 32.42 -15.49
N ILE A 135 -12.29 31.51 -15.65
CA ILE A 135 -13.50 31.73 -16.46
C ILE A 135 -14.37 32.83 -15.84
N ALA A 136 -14.63 32.75 -14.52
CA ALA A 136 -15.45 33.76 -13.84
C ALA A 136 -14.79 35.14 -13.82
N GLY A 137 -13.46 35.21 -13.83
CA GLY A 137 -12.68 36.44 -13.88
C GLY A 137 -12.86 37.24 -15.19
N ILE A 138 -13.39 36.63 -16.25
CA ILE A 138 -13.77 37.32 -17.49
C ILE A 138 -14.96 38.26 -17.26
N PHE A 139 -15.85 37.83 -16.35
CA PHE A 139 -17.09 38.57 -16.06
C PHE A 139 -17.02 39.41 -14.77
N LEU A 140 -16.18 38.99 -13.82
CA LEU A 140 -16.04 39.58 -12.50
C LEU A 140 -14.57 40.00 -12.26
N PRO A 141 -14.23 41.30 -12.41
CA PRO A 141 -12.88 41.80 -12.20
C PRO A 141 -12.38 41.46 -10.80
N GLY A 142 -11.16 40.94 -10.71
CA GLY A 142 -10.51 40.56 -9.44
C GLY A 142 -10.62 39.06 -9.08
N LEU A 143 -11.56 38.30 -9.64
CA LEU A 143 -11.72 36.91 -9.29
C LEU A 143 -10.52 36.01 -9.75
N HIS A 144 -9.83 36.45 -10.81
CA HIS A 144 -8.60 35.79 -11.30
C HIS A 144 -7.46 35.81 -10.26
N LEU A 145 -7.46 36.77 -9.32
CA LEU A 145 -6.46 36.83 -8.25
C LEU A 145 -6.50 35.59 -7.35
N ILE A 146 -7.68 34.99 -7.16
CA ILE A 146 -7.84 33.74 -6.39
C ILE A 146 -7.13 32.61 -7.11
N GLY A 147 -7.34 32.48 -8.43
CA GLY A 147 -6.65 31.48 -9.24
C GLY A 147 -5.12 31.67 -9.23
N THR A 148 -4.67 32.93 -9.32
CA THR A 148 -3.25 33.28 -9.21
C THR A 148 -2.67 32.90 -7.85
N ALA A 149 -3.36 33.16 -6.76
CA ALA A 149 -2.93 32.80 -5.41
C ALA A 149 -2.82 31.28 -5.23
N VAL A 150 -3.79 30.52 -5.77
CA VAL A 150 -3.74 29.05 -5.76
C VAL A 150 -2.56 28.54 -6.57
N GLY A 151 -2.33 29.08 -7.78
CA GLY A 151 -1.21 28.74 -8.63
C GLY A 151 0.15 29.02 -7.96
N ALA A 152 0.30 30.18 -7.33
CA ALA A 152 1.50 30.54 -6.57
C ALA A 152 1.72 29.59 -5.38
N GLY A 153 0.64 29.23 -4.66
CA GLY A 153 0.67 28.25 -3.57
C GLY A 153 1.13 26.86 -4.03
N LEU A 154 0.66 26.42 -5.19
CA LEU A 154 1.09 25.12 -5.79
C LEU A 154 2.57 25.16 -6.20
N THR A 155 3.04 26.28 -6.77
CA THR A 155 4.45 26.46 -7.11
C THR A 155 5.32 26.44 -5.86
N PHE A 156 4.92 27.14 -4.82
CA PHE A 156 5.62 27.12 -3.52
C PHE A 156 5.63 25.71 -2.92
N ALA A 157 4.51 24.99 -2.96
CA ALA A 157 4.41 23.62 -2.48
C ALA A 157 5.37 22.68 -3.22
N ALA A 158 5.53 22.85 -4.54
CA ALA A 158 6.45 22.06 -5.34
C ALA A 158 7.92 22.33 -4.98
N LEU A 159 8.28 23.60 -4.73
CA LEU A 159 9.66 23.98 -4.38
C LEU A 159 10.06 23.57 -2.95
N THR A 160 9.10 23.57 -2.01
CA THR A 160 9.35 23.27 -0.60
C THR A 160 9.00 21.84 -0.19
N ASN A 161 8.47 21.04 -1.11
CA ASN A 161 7.90 19.72 -0.84
C ASN A 161 6.83 19.73 0.28
N THR A 162 6.11 20.85 0.44
CA THR A 162 5.10 21.04 1.49
C THR A 162 3.76 21.39 0.85
N CYS A 163 2.79 20.47 0.91
CA CYS A 163 1.48 20.67 0.33
C CYS A 163 0.42 20.92 1.40
N ALA A 164 0.07 22.20 1.67
CA ALA A 164 -0.95 22.58 2.64
C ALA A 164 -2.34 21.98 2.29
N MET A 165 -2.71 21.93 1.00
CA MET A 165 -3.95 21.31 0.54
C MET A 165 -3.96 19.79 0.78
N GLY A 166 -2.84 19.10 0.53
CA GLY A 166 -2.68 17.68 0.84
C GLY A 166 -2.83 17.40 2.33
N MET A 167 -2.23 18.24 3.19
CA MET A 167 -2.37 18.13 4.65
C MET A 167 -3.82 18.38 5.11
N LEU A 168 -4.53 19.32 4.49
CA LEU A 168 -5.95 19.57 4.79
C LEU A 168 -6.83 18.38 4.36
N LEU A 169 -6.65 17.90 3.14
CA LEU A 169 -7.41 16.77 2.60
C LEU A 169 -7.15 15.46 3.35
N SER A 170 -5.92 15.25 3.84
CA SER A 170 -5.59 14.06 4.64
C SER A 170 -6.38 13.98 5.96
N LYS A 171 -6.86 15.13 6.48
CA LYS A 171 -7.68 15.20 7.70
C LYS A 171 -9.14 14.81 7.46
N LEU A 172 -9.61 14.77 6.21
CA LEU A 172 -10.98 14.39 5.89
C LEU A 172 -11.25 12.91 6.23
N PRO A 173 -12.45 12.55 6.71
CA PRO A 173 -12.80 11.15 7.02
C PRO A 173 -12.61 10.19 5.84
N TYR A 174 -12.82 10.68 4.62
CA TYR A 174 -12.62 9.93 3.37
C TYR A 174 -11.17 9.47 3.20
N ASN A 175 -10.19 10.31 3.60
CA ASN A 175 -8.76 10.06 3.44
C ASN A 175 -8.11 9.46 4.69
N ARG A 176 -8.81 9.47 5.84
CA ARG A 176 -8.38 8.74 7.04
C ARG A 176 -8.58 7.25 6.78
N GLY A 177 -7.50 6.56 6.44
CA GLY A 177 -7.48 5.09 6.48
C GLY A 177 -7.55 4.59 7.94
N PRO A 178 -7.96 3.33 8.18
CA PRO A 178 -7.70 2.71 9.48
C PRO A 178 -6.21 2.88 9.77
N ARG A 179 -5.87 3.35 10.95
CA ARG A 179 -4.49 3.33 11.41
C ARG A 179 -4.11 1.87 11.51
N THR A 180 -3.16 1.44 10.69
CA THR A 180 -2.55 0.13 10.84
C THR A 180 -1.54 0.28 11.98
N ASP A 181 -2.08 0.34 13.19
CA ASP A 181 -1.36 0.42 14.44
C ASP A 181 -0.78 -0.97 14.73
N LEU A 182 0.41 -1.04 15.33
CA LEU A 182 1.05 -2.31 15.67
C LEU A 182 0.10 -3.22 16.46
N ASP A 183 -0.64 -2.67 17.42
CA ASP A 183 -1.63 -3.41 18.22
C ASP A 183 -2.72 -4.05 17.34
N THR A 184 -3.17 -3.34 16.29
CA THR A 184 -4.15 -3.87 15.33
C THR A 184 -3.55 -5.01 14.49
N ILE A 185 -2.28 -4.87 14.07
CA ILE A 185 -1.55 -5.92 13.33
C ILE A 185 -1.38 -7.15 14.22
N VAL A 186 -0.87 -6.95 15.44
CA VAL A 186 -0.64 -8.04 16.41
C VAL A 186 -1.95 -8.74 16.78
N ALA A 187 -3.03 -7.98 16.99
CA ALA A 187 -4.35 -8.55 17.23
C ALA A 187 -4.85 -9.38 16.05
N ALA A 188 -4.67 -8.90 14.82
CA ALA A 188 -5.01 -9.63 13.60
C ALA A 188 -4.17 -10.91 13.44
N LEU A 189 -2.88 -10.85 13.76
CA LEU A 189 -1.98 -12.02 13.71
C LEU A 189 -2.27 -13.05 14.81
N ARG A 190 -2.79 -12.64 15.97
CA ARG A 190 -3.19 -13.53 17.07
C ARG A 190 -4.57 -14.15 16.89
N GLY A 191 -5.45 -13.49 16.15
CA GLY A 191 -6.86 -13.87 16.01
C GLY A 191 -7.15 -14.98 15.00
N THR A 192 -6.14 -15.67 14.48
CA THR A 192 -6.31 -16.78 13.53
C THR A 192 -6.17 -18.12 14.25
N PRO A 193 -7.19 -18.99 14.15
CA PRO A 193 -7.03 -20.40 14.48
C PRO A 193 -6.12 -21.08 13.48
#